data_405e7e6fbb31a42dce5293074f5a3ae8
#
_entry.id   405e7e6fbb31a42dce5293074f5a3ae8
#
_cell.length_a   1.000
_cell.length_b   1.000
_cell.length_c   1.000
_cell.angle_alpha   90.00
_cell.angle_beta   90.00
_cell.angle_gamma   90.00
#
_symmetry.space_group_name_H-M   'P 1'
#
loop_
_entity.id
_entity.type
_entity.pdbx_description
1 polymer ?
#
loop_
_entity_poly.entity_id
_entity_poly.type
_entity_poly.pdbx_seq_one_letter_code
_entity_poly.pdbx_strand_id
1 'polypeptide(L)'
;MLETRNLKKVYKTKKGVSVTALNDVSIKFPEKGLVFLLGKSGSGKSTLLNLLGGLDKYDEGEIIIKGVSSKDFKQSHFDSYRNTYVGFIFQEYNVLEEFSVGANIALAIELQGKKATDEEINRILKQVDLEGFGDRKPNELSGGQKQRVAIARALVKQPEIIMADEPTGALDSNTGRQVFETLKNLSKDKLVIVVSHDREFAEQFGDRIIELADGNVIDDVTRKVGYEKQGEELNNGISFENDTMTIKSGYHLTEEDRERINQ
;
A
#
# COMPACT_ATOMS: atom_id res chain seq x y z
N MET A 1 -1.51 7.56 -12.39
CA MET A 1 -0.48 8.18 -11.53
C MET A 1 0.82 7.39 -11.53
N LEU A 2 0.82 6.09 -11.31
CA LEU A 2 1.97 5.17 -11.37
C LEU A 2 1.66 4.01 -12.33
N GLU A 3 2.60 3.71 -13.26
CA GLU A 3 2.41 2.65 -14.26
C GLU A 3 3.76 2.01 -14.57
N THR A 4 3.78 0.70 -14.82
CA THR A 4 4.94 -0.01 -15.39
C THR A 4 4.59 -0.51 -16.79
N ARG A 5 5.57 -0.50 -17.69
CA ARG A 5 5.44 -1.05 -19.04
C ARG A 5 6.62 -1.95 -19.36
N ASN A 6 6.35 -3.20 -19.63
CA ASN A 6 7.33 -4.23 -20.01
C ASN A 6 8.55 -4.25 -19.06
N LEU A 7 8.29 -4.07 -17.76
CA LEU A 7 9.34 -3.90 -16.76
C LEU A 7 10.07 -5.22 -16.53
N LYS A 8 11.40 -5.19 -16.65
CA LYS A 8 12.26 -6.35 -16.45
C LYS A 8 13.41 -6.04 -15.49
N LYS A 9 13.71 -7.01 -14.64
CA LYS A 9 14.83 -6.93 -13.70
C LYS A 9 15.55 -8.26 -13.62
N VAL A 10 16.88 -8.22 -13.81
CA VAL A 10 17.77 -9.39 -13.74
C VAL A 10 18.88 -9.12 -12.74
N TYR A 11 19.00 -9.92 -11.72
CA TYR A 11 20.13 -9.87 -10.79
C TYR A 11 21.22 -10.83 -11.24
N LYS A 12 22.45 -10.34 -11.33
CA LYS A 12 23.65 -11.13 -11.63
C LYS A 12 24.37 -11.45 -10.34
N THR A 13 24.55 -12.72 -10.03
CA THR A 13 25.35 -13.14 -8.87
C THR A 13 26.84 -13.03 -9.19
N LYS A 14 27.67 -12.91 -8.13
CA LYS A 14 29.14 -12.90 -8.28
C LYS A 14 29.68 -14.14 -9.00
N LYS A 15 28.94 -15.24 -9.05
CA LYS A 15 29.31 -16.51 -9.72
C LYS A 15 28.81 -16.58 -11.18
N GLY A 16 28.31 -15.48 -11.75
CA GLY A 16 27.85 -15.42 -13.15
C GLY A 16 26.45 -16.00 -13.40
N VAL A 17 25.76 -16.49 -12.37
CA VAL A 17 24.37 -16.95 -12.50
C VAL A 17 23.46 -15.72 -12.54
N SER A 18 22.59 -15.66 -13.55
CA SER A 18 21.57 -14.59 -13.66
C SER A 18 20.22 -15.11 -13.15
N VAL A 19 19.54 -14.30 -12.35
CA VAL A 19 18.19 -14.58 -11.86
C VAL A 19 17.26 -13.47 -12.35
N THR A 20 16.30 -13.82 -13.19
CA THR A 20 15.25 -12.90 -13.64
C THR A 20 14.24 -12.74 -12.50
N ALA A 21 14.24 -11.59 -11.84
CA ALA A 21 13.36 -11.28 -10.73
C ALA A 21 12.02 -10.71 -11.20
N LEU A 22 12.00 -10.00 -12.33
CA LEU A 22 10.78 -9.54 -13.02
C LEU A 22 10.96 -9.75 -14.53
N ASN A 23 9.89 -10.17 -15.19
CA ASN A 23 9.86 -10.46 -16.60
C ASN A 23 8.58 -9.90 -17.24
N ASP A 24 8.72 -8.81 -17.99
CA ASP A 24 7.63 -8.18 -18.76
C ASP A 24 6.43 -7.73 -17.92
N VAL A 25 6.68 -7.07 -16.76
CA VAL A 25 5.62 -6.65 -15.85
C VAL A 25 5.03 -5.32 -16.28
N SER A 26 3.76 -5.33 -16.68
CA SER A 26 2.99 -4.15 -17.09
C SER A 26 1.76 -4.00 -16.20
N ILE A 27 1.75 -2.95 -15.35
CA ILE A 27 0.69 -2.69 -14.36
C ILE A 27 0.38 -1.19 -14.38
N LYS A 28 -0.89 -0.83 -14.45
CA LYS A 28 -1.35 0.55 -14.21
C LYS A 28 -2.02 0.61 -12.84
N PHE A 29 -1.42 1.35 -11.91
CA PHE A 29 -1.96 1.51 -10.57
C PHE A 29 -3.06 2.58 -10.55
N PRO A 30 -4.06 2.45 -9.65
CA PRO A 30 -5.07 3.48 -9.43
C PRO A 30 -4.43 4.74 -8.79
N GLU A 31 -5.18 5.83 -8.74
CA GLU A 31 -4.71 7.05 -8.04
C GLU A 31 -4.76 6.91 -6.53
N LYS A 32 -5.69 6.11 -6.02
CA LYS A 32 -5.88 5.79 -4.60
C LYS A 32 -6.44 4.39 -4.44
N GLY A 33 -6.38 3.85 -3.24
CA GLY A 33 -6.83 2.51 -2.90
C GLY A 33 -5.72 1.67 -2.31
N LEU A 34 -6.10 0.53 -1.72
CA LEU A 34 -5.19 -0.45 -1.13
C LEU A 34 -4.95 -1.59 -2.12
N VAL A 35 -3.75 -1.63 -2.69
CA VAL A 35 -3.31 -2.64 -3.67
C VAL A 35 -2.38 -3.62 -2.99
N PHE A 36 -2.71 -4.90 -3.02
CA PHE A 36 -1.83 -5.97 -2.56
C PHE A 36 -1.03 -6.58 -3.71
N LEU A 37 0.26 -6.76 -3.49
CA LEU A 37 1.14 -7.59 -4.30
C LEU A 37 1.34 -8.91 -3.57
N LEU A 38 0.68 -9.97 -4.03
CA LEU A 38 0.76 -11.30 -3.45
C LEU A 38 1.70 -12.23 -4.23
N GLY A 39 2.10 -13.31 -3.61
CA GLY A 39 2.90 -14.38 -4.21
C GLY A 39 3.85 -15.02 -3.22
N LYS A 40 4.42 -16.17 -3.58
CA LYS A 40 5.40 -16.89 -2.76
C LYS A 40 6.70 -16.08 -2.58
N SER A 41 7.52 -16.46 -1.61
CA SER A 41 8.86 -15.91 -1.48
C SER A 41 9.66 -16.10 -2.79
N GLY A 42 10.38 -15.05 -3.21
CA GLY A 42 11.13 -15.06 -4.46
C GLY A 42 10.32 -14.78 -5.73
N SER A 43 9.02 -14.53 -5.67
CA SER A 43 8.19 -14.25 -6.86
C SER A 43 8.41 -12.86 -7.50
N GLY A 44 9.23 -11.99 -6.90
CA GLY A 44 9.54 -10.65 -7.44
C GLY A 44 8.81 -9.48 -6.78
N LYS A 45 7.95 -9.69 -5.77
CA LYS A 45 7.14 -8.64 -5.13
C LYS A 45 7.94 -7.48 -4.56
N SER A 46 8.90 -7.76 -3.66
CA SER A 46 9.76 -6.71 -3.07
C SER A 46 10.66 -6.06 -4.13
N THR A 47 11.08 -6.82 -5.15
CA THR A 47 11.78 -6.26 -6.31
C THR A 47 10.90 -5.23 -7.02
N LEU A 48 9.65 -5.59 -7.34
CA LEU A 48 8.71 -4.67 -7.97
C LEU A 48 8.48 -3.43 -7.10
N LEU A 49 8.23 -3.61 -5.80
CA LEU A 49 8.04 -2.50 -4.86
C LEU A 49 9.25 -1.56 -4.84
N ASN A 50 10.48 -2.11 -4.79
CA ASN A 50 11.71 -1.33 -4.77
C ASN A 50 11.93 -0.55 -6.07
N LEU A 51 11.60 -1.14 -7.22
CA LEU A 51 11.67 -0.44 -8.51
C LEU A 51 10.62 0.69 -8.58
N LEU A 52 9.38 0.42 -8.20
CA LEU A 52 8.31 1.42 -8.14
C LEU A 52 8.67 2.59 -7.22
N GLY A 53 9.35 2.30 -6.12
CA GLY A 53 9.82 3.29 -5.16
C GLY A 53 11.12 3.98 -5.55
N GLY A 54 11.77 3.58 -6.64
CA GLY A 54 13.05 4.14 -7.08
C GLY A 54 14.21 3.79 -6.16
N LEU A 55 14.11 2.70 -5.39
CA LEU A 55 15.20 2.18 -4.54
C LEU A 55 16.18 1.30 -5.32
N ASP A 56 15.75 0.75 -6.45
CA ASP A 56 16.57 -0.04 -7.36
C ASP A 56 16.34 0.41 -8.81
N LYS A 57 17.16 -0.07 -9.75
CA LYS A 57 17.09 0.24 -11.18
C LYS A 57 16.58 -0.98 -11.95
N TYR A 58 15.68 -0.76 -12.89
CA TYR A 58 15.25 -1.79 -13.84
C TYR A 58 16.24 -1.92 -15.00
N ASP A 59 16.20 -3.06 -15.70
CA ASP A 59 17.09 -3.33 -16.84
C ASP A 59 16.41 -3.00 -18.17
N GLU A 60 15.11 -3.33 -18.31
CA GLU A 60 14.32 -3.05 -19.51
C GLU A 60 12.92 -2.53 -19.13
N GLY A 61 12.23 -1.92 -20.08
CA GLY A 61 10.90 -1.34 -19.89
C GLY A 61 10.94 0.10 -19.39
N GLU A 62 9.90 0.52 -18.69
CA GLU A 62 9.83 1.84 -18.08
C GLU A 62 8.84 1.90 -16.92
N ILE A 63 9.07 2.85 -16.03
CA ILE A 63 8.11 3.26 -14.99
C ILE A 63 7.62 4.66 -15.35
N ILE A 64 6.31 4.85 -15.37
CA ILE A 64 5.68 6.15 -15.61
C ILE A 64 5.19 6.68 -14.27
N ILE A 65 5.69 7.86 -13.90
CA ILE A 65 5.37 8.54 -12.65
C ILE A 65 4.68 9.86 -13.00
N LYS A 66 3.41 10.00 -12.63
CA LYS A 66 2.60 11.20 -12.93
C LYS A 66 2.60 11.57 -14.43
N GLY A 67 2.59 10.56 -15.29
CA GLY A 67 2.59 10.74 -16.74
C GLY A 67 3.98 10.95 -17.36
N VAL A 68 5.04 11.00 -16.57
CA VAL A 68 6.43 11.17 -17.05
C VAL A 68 7.17 9.85 -17.01
N SER A 69 7.78 9.45 -18.13
CA SER A 69 8.64 8.26 -18.20
C SER A 69 9.92 8.43 -17.40
N SER A 70 10.28 7.39 -16.65
CA SER A 70 11.51 7.38 -15.85
C SER A 70 12.76 6.97 -16.63
N LYS A 71 12.66 6.73 -17.95
CA LYS A 71 13.81 6.30 -18.78
C LYS A 71 14.99 7.26 -18.71
N ASP A 72 14.68 8.57 -18.66
CA ASP A 72 15.70 9.62 -18.63
C ASP A 72 15.98 10.16 -17.22
N PHE A 73 15.43 9.49 -16.19
CA PHE A 73 15.61 9.93 -14.82
C PHE A 73 17.05 9.69 -14.35
N LYS A 74 17.66 10.76 -13.84
CA LYS A 74 18.91 10.69 -13.08
C LYS A 74 18.61 10.29 -11.64
N GLN A 75 19.64 9.92 -10.90
CA GLN A 75 19.52 9.58 -9.47
C GLN A 75 18.79 10.67 -8.67
N SER A 76 19.12 11.94 -8.94
CA SER A 76 18.47 13.09 -8.26
C SER A 76 16.96 13.17 -8.48
N HIS A 77 16.43 12.69 -9.63
CA HIS A 77 14.98 12.65 -9.88
C HIS A 77 14.32 11.57 -9.02
N PHE A 78 14.94 10.40 -8.88
CA PHE A 78 14.45 9.35 -7.97
C PHE A 78 14.55 9.76 -6.50
N ASP A 79 15.63 10.48 -6.12
CA ASP A 79 15.79 11.02 -4.75
C ASP A 79 14.66 12.02 -4.45
N SER A 80 14.37 12.93 -5.37
CA SER A 80 13.27 13.88 -5.27
C SER A 80 11.89 13.16 -5.20
N TYR A 81 11.69 12.15 -6.06
CA TYR A 81 10.46 11.34 -6.06
C TYR A 81 10.24 10.65 -4.71
N ARG A 82 11.24 9.96 -4.16
CA ARG A 82 11.15 9.32 -2.84
C ARG A 82 10.91 10.33 -1.72
N ASN A 83 11.59 11.45 -1.79
CA ASN A 83 11.50 12.45 -0.74
C ASN A 83 10.14 13.15 -0.70
N THR A 84 9.51 13.34 -1.87
CA THR A 84 8.29 14.14 -2.01
C THR A 84 7.03 13.27 -2.05
N TYR A 85 7.05 12.17 -2.80
CA TYR A 85 5.82 11.46 -3.18
C TYR A 85 5.65 10.11 -2.50
N VAL A 86 6.73 9.49 -1.97
CA VAL A 86 6.70 8.11 -1.47
C VAL A 86 6.98 8.05 0.02
N GLY A 87 6.11 7.36 0.77
CA GLY A 87 6.36 6.92 2.14
C GLY A 87 6.64 5.43 2.16
N PHE A 88 7.77 5.01 2.71
CA PHE A 88 8.12 3.60 2.86
C PHE A 88 7.84 3.08 4.27
N ILE A 89 7.30 1.87 4.35
CA ILE A 89 7.07 1.09 5.57
C ILE A 89 7.73 -0.27 5.35
N PHE A 90 8.67 -0.64 6.21
CA PHE A 90 9.43 -1.88 6.13
C PHE A 90 9.01 -2.87 7.23
N GLN A 91 9.27 -4.14 7.01
CA GLN A 91 9.01 -5.22 7.97
C GLN A 91 9.77 -5.02 9.29
N GLU A 92 11.03 -4.60 9.23
CA GLU A 92 11.92 -4.40 10.39
C GLU A 92 11.76 -3.02 11.02
N TYR A 93 10.62 -2.37 10.96
CA TYR A 93 10.30 -1.05 11.50
C TYR A 93 11.34 0.04 11.19
N ASN A 94 12.63 -0.25 11.21
CA ASN A 94 13.77 0.67 11.02
C ASN A 94 13.69 1.92 11.92
N VAL A 95 13.23 1.73 13.15
CA VAL A 95 13.13 2.80 14.17
C VAL A 95 14.50 3.00 14.79
N LEU A 96 14.91 4.25 14.94
CA LEU A 96 16.20 4.60 15.54
C LEU A 96 16.06 4.57 17.06
N GLU A 97 16.73 3.61 17.71
CA GLU A 97 16.58 3.33 19.15
C GLU A 97 17.10 4.48 20.05
N GLU A 98 18.06 5.27 19.57
CA GLU A 98 18.63 6.41 20.29
C GLU A 98 17.70 7.61 20.34
N PHE A 99 16.74 7.70 19.43
CA PHE A 99 15.82 8.82 19.28
C PHE A 99 14.47 8.52 19.96
N SER A 100 13.79 9.57 20.46
CA SER A 100 12.41 9.44 20.89
C SER A 100 11.49 9.16 19.67
N VAL A 101 10.25 8.78 19.95
CA VAL A 101 9.22 8.58 18.91
C VAL A 101 9.04 9.86 18.09
N GLY A 102 8.91 11.01 18.74
CA GLY A 102 8.77 12.30 18.06
C GLY A 102 9.99 12.63 17.20
N ALA A 103 11.21 12.39 17.70
CA ALA A 103 12.44 12.62 16.95
C ALA A 103 12.59 11.68 15.75
N ASN A 104 12.15 10.42 15.88
CA ASN A 104 12.08 9.48 14.75
C ASN A 104 11.18 10.00 13.61
N ILE A 105 10.06 10.64 13.97
CA ILE A 105 9.12 11.20 12.99
C ILE A 105 9.67 12.51 12.41
N ALA A 106 10.21 13.39 13.27
CA ALA A 106 10.78 14.67 12.87
C ALA A 106 11.90 14.53 11.83
N LEU A 107 12.74 13.50 11.96
CA LEU A 107 13.85 13.24 11.04
C LEU A 107 13.40 13.19 9.59
N ALA A 108 12.21 12.64 9.29
CA ALA A 108 11.70 12.56 7.92
C ALA A 108 11.37 13.95 7.31
N ILE A 109 11.00 14.93 8.13
CA ILE A 109 10.78 16.33 7.74
C ILE A 109 12.13 17.03 7.58
N GLU A 110 13.03 16.82 8.53
CA GLU A 110 14.36 17.45 8.55
C GLU A 110 15.21 17.06 7.34
N LEU A 111 15.09 15.79 6.89
CA LEU A 111 15.73 15.33 5.65
C LEU A 111 15.19 16.04 4.39
N GLN A 112 14.03 16.71 4.46
CA GLN A 112 13.52 17.59 3.41
C GLN A 112 14.07 19.03 3.52
N GLY A 113 14.94 19.30 4.47
CA GLY A 113 15.44 20.65 4.76
C GLY A 113 14.42 21.55 5.50
N LYS A 114 13.37 20.96 6.07
CA LYS A 114 12.34 21.67 6.83
C LYS A 114 12.52 21.42 8.33
N LYS A 115 11.96 22.28 9.17
CA LYS A 115 11.89 22.06 10.61
C LYS A 115 10.54 21.44 10.97
N ALA A 116 10.54 20.31 11.66
CA ALA A 116 9.34 19.70 12.20
C ALA A 116 8.79 20.54 13.36
N THR A 117 7.47 20.69 13.45
CA THR A 117 6.80 21.31 14.60
C THR A 117 6.15 20.24 15.48
N ASP A 118 6.01 20.54 16.78
CA ASP A 118 5.36 19.64 17.73
C ASP A 118 3.89 19.37 17.34
N GLU A 119 3.21 20.36 16.75
CA GLU A 119 1.85 20.20 16.25
C GLU A 119 1.77 19.20 15.10
N GLU A 120 2.72 19.24 14.16
CA GLU A 120 2.77 18.29 13.05
C GLU A 120 3.03 16.88 13.56
N ILE A 121 3.98 16.70 14.49
CA ILE A 121 4.30 15.42 15.10
C ILE A 121 3.08 14.87 15.86
N ASN A 122 2.45 15.67 16.72
CA ASN A 122 1.29 15.26 17.52
C ASN A 122 0.09 14.91 16.64
N ARG A 123 -0.15 15.66 15.55
CA ARG A 123 -1.20 15.35 14.58
C ARG A 123 -0.97 13.98 13.94
N ILE A 124 0.26 13.67 13.53
CA ILE A 124 0.59 12.37 12.92
C ILE A 124 0.49 11.24 13.95
N LEU A 125 0.99 11.45 15.17
CA LEU A 125 0.87 10.47 16.26
C LEU A 125 -0.59 10.10 16.53
N LYS A 126 -1.49 11.09 16.51
CA LYS A 126 -2.92 10.85 16.65
C LYS A 126 -3.52 10.02 15.48
N GLN A 127 -3.05 10.24 14.25
CA GLN A 127 -3.51 9.47 13.07
C GLN A 127 -3.14 7.98 13.12
N VAL A 128 -2.12 7.63 13.91
CA VAL A 128 -1.64 6.25 14.06
C VAL A 128 -1.89 5.68 15.45
N ASP A 129 -2.81 6.27 16.22
CA ASP A 129 -3.19 5.88 17.60
C ASP A 129 -2.00 5.81 18.58
N LEU A 130 -1.08 6.78 18.49
CA LEU A 130 0.06 6.96 19.37
C LEU A 130 0.07 8.35 20.03
N GLU A 131 -1.10 8.95 20.28
CA GLU A 131 -1.21 10.23 20.95
C GLU A 131 -0.51 10.20 22.33
N GLY A 132 0.33 11.18 22.63
CA GLY A 132 1.09 11.25 23.88
C GLY A 132 2.37 10.39 23.93
N PHE A 133 2.75 9.72 22.84
CA PHE A 133 3.95 8.86 22.81
C PHE A 133 5.21 9.59 22.32
N GLY A 134 5.15 10.88 22.04
CA GLY A 134 6.25 11.64 21.43
C GLY A 134 7.58 11.53 22.14
N ASP A 135 7.58 11.57 23.48
CA ASP A 135 8.79 11.53 24.32
C ASP A 135 9.29 10.11 24.63
N ARG A 136 8.48 9.07 24.35
CA ARG A 136 8.88 7.67 24.62
C ARG A 136 10.04 7.24 23.73
N LYS A 137 10.81 6.28 24.24
CA LYS A 137 11.86 5.60 23.48
C LYS A 137 11.31 4.34 22.79
N PRO A 138 11.90 3.89 21.66
CA PRO A 138 11.44 2.67 20.97
C PRO A 138 11.49 1.40 21.83
N ASN A 139 12.42 1.28 22.78
CA ASN A 139 12.49 0.15 23.70
C ASN A 139 11.33 0.07 24.70
N GLU A 140 10.55 1.14 24.85
CA GLU A 140 9.33 1.18 25.67
C GLU A 140 8.08 0.79 24.90
N LEU A 141 8.22 0.43 23.61
CA LEU A 141 7.12 0.17 22.68
C LEU A 141 6.96 -1.32 22.36
N SER A 142 5.71 -1.76 22.22
CA SER A 142 5.42 -3.06 21.58
C SER A 142 5.78 -3.06 20.10
N GLY A 143 5.89 -4.25 19.49
CA GLY A 143 6.13 -4.38 18.04
C GLY A 143 5.12 -3.62 17.18
N GLY A 144 3.83 -3.71 17.50
CA GLY A 144 2.78 -2.98 16.80
C GLY A 144 2.88 -1.45 16.97
N GLN A 145 3.30 -0.98 18.15
CA GLN A 145 3.56 0.44 18.37
C GLN A 145 4.78 0.92 17.57
N LYS A 146 5.86 0.13 17.50
CA LYS A 146 7.03 0.41 16.64
C LYS A 146 6.61 0.50 15.16
N GLN A 147 5.75 -0.41 14.70
CA GLN A 147 5.22 -0.36 13.34
C GLN A 147 4.40 0.90 13.07
N ARG A 148 3.57 1.33 14.02
CA ARG A 148 2.84 2.60 13.91
C ARG A 148 3.77 3.82 13.90
N VAL A 149 4.90 3.79 14.60
CA VAL A 149 5.94 4.83 14.48
C VAL A 149 6.54 4.84 13.07
N ALA A 150 6.81 3.66 12.47
CA ALA A 150 7.28 3.57 11.08
C ALA A 150 6.25 4.13 10.09
N ILE A 151 4.95 3.83 10.30
CA ILE A 151 3.85 4.41 9.52
C ILE A 151 3.80 5.93 9.70
N ALA A 152 3.87 6.44 10.93
CA ALA A 152 3.89 7.88 11.23
C ALA A 152 5.04 8.60 10.52
N ARG A 153 6.24 8.01 10.54
CA ARG A 153 7.41 8.51 9.82
C ARG A 153 7.21 8.56 8.30
N ALA A 154 6.53 7.57 7.74
CA ALA A 154 6.19 7.57 6.33
C ALA A 154 5.17 8.68 5.98
N LEU A 155 4.19 8.92 6.87
CA LEU A 155 3.07 9.84 6.65
C LEU A 155 3.42 11.31 6.83
N VAL A 156 4.38 11.64 7.72
CA VAL A 156 4.67 13.03 8.11
C VAL A 156 5.08 13.91 6.92
N LYS A 157 5.64 13.30 5.88
CA LYS A 157 5.98 13.98 4.61
C LYS A 157 4.77 14.25 3.71
N GLN A 158 3.57 13.80 4.09
CA GLN A 158 2.35 13.87 3.31
C GLN A 158 2.48 13.23 1.91
N PRO A 159 2.98 11.99 1.81
CA PRO A 159 3.19 11.33 0.53
C PRO A 159 1.86 11.06 -0.19
N GLU A 160 1.91 10.96 -1.52
CA GLU A 160 0.77 10.51 -2.35
C GLU A 160 0.71 8.98 -2.44
N ILE A 161 1.86 8.32 -2.28
CA ILE A 161 2.01 6.87 -2.38
C ILE A 161 2.65 6.33 -1.09
N ILE A 162 2.05 5.29 -0.53
CA ILE A 162 2.63 4.51 0.57
C ILE A 162 3.01 3.15 0.02
N MET A 163 4.24 2.74 0.27
CA MET A 163 4.79 1.44 -0.12
C MET A 163 5.18 0.67 1.13
N ALA A 164 4.53 -0.47 1.37
CA ALA A 164 4.74 -1.30 2.55
C ALA A 164 5.23 -2.69 2.14
N ASP A 165 6.41 -3.07 2.61
CA ASP A 165 6.98 -4.40 2.40
C ASP A 165 6.79 -5.24 3.67
N GLU A 166 5.89 -6.24 3.60
CA GLU A 166 5.53 -7.15 4.71
C GLU A 166 5.25 -6.42 6.04
N PRO A 167 4.34 -5.42 6.07
CA PRO A 167 4.22 -4.50 7.21
C PRO A 167 3.73 -5.17 8.50
N THR A 168 3.30 -6.43 8.45
CA THR A 168 2.78 -7.20 9.58
C THR A 168 3.57 -8.48 9.84
N GLY A 169 4.64 -8.73 9.09
CA GLY A 169 5.38 -10.00 9.14
C GLY A 169 6.02 -10.35 10.49
N ALA A 170 6.17 -9.37 11.39
CA ALA A 170 6.70 -9.56 12.75
C ALA A 170 5.63 -9.37 13.84
N LEU A 171 4.34 -9.32 13.48
CA LEU A 171 3.23 -9.01 14.39
C LEU A 171 2.29 -10.22 14.56
N ASP A 172 1.63 -10.30 15.70
CA ASP A 172 0.49 -11.19 15.86
C ASP A 172 -0.72 -10.75 15.02
N SER A 173 -1.66 -11.66 14.77
CA SER A 173 -2.81 -11.41 13.87
C SER A 173 -3.69 -10.24 14.32
N ASN A 174 -3.89 -10.02 15.62
CA ASN A 174 -4.72 -8.92 16.11
C ASN A 174 -4.05 -7.58 15.87
N THR A 175 -2.75 -7.48 16.17
CA THR A 175 -1.94 -6.28 15.93
C THR A 175 -1.78 -6.04 14.44
N GLY A 176 -1.60 -7.08 13.63
CA GLY A 176 -1.55 -7.02 12.17
C GLY A 176 -2.83 -6.44 11.57
N ARG A 177 -4.00 -6.89 12.06
CA ARG A 177 -5.31 -6.33 11.67
C ARG A 177 -5.39 -4.83 11.90
N GLN A 178 -5.00 -4.33 13.07
CA GLN A 178 -4.99 -2.89 13.38
C GLN A 178 -4.08 -2.08 12.43
N VAL A 179 -2.94 -2.65 12.05
CA VAL A 179 -2.04 -2.03 11.05
C VAL A 179 -2.75 -1.95 9.69
N PHE A 180 -3.41 -3.03 9.24
CA PHE A 180 -4.15 -3.01 7.97
C PHE A 180 -5.36 -2.09 8.00
N GLU A 181 -6.08 -1.97 9.12
CA GLU A 181 -7.15 -0.97 9.29
C GLU A 181 -6.61 0.45 9.12
N THR A 182 -5.45 0.75 9.70
CA THR A 182 -4.77 2.03 9.52
C THR A 182 -4.41 2.26 8.04
N LEU A 183 -3.78 1.29 7.36
CA LEU A 183 -3.42 1.38 5.95
C LEU A 183 -4.67 1.50 5.05
N LYS A 184 -5.75 0.78 5.37
CA LYS A 184 -7.04 0.90 4.67
C LYS A 184 -7.64 2.29 4.81
N ASN A 185 -7.61 2.87 6.00
CA ASN A 185 -8.07 4.26 6.19
C ASN A 185 -7.26 5.24 5.36
N LEU A 186 -5.94 5.10 5.31
CA LEU A 186 -5.05 5.94 4.49
C LEU A 186 -5.31 5.78 2.99
N SER A 187 -5.71 4.59 2.55
CA SER A 187 -5.96 4.30 1.13
C SER A 187 -7.19 5.00 0.54
N LYS A 188 -8.04 5.60 1.38
CA LYS A 188 -9.18 6.42 0.93
C LYS A 188 -8.72 7.66 0.12
N ASP A 189 -7.56 8.19 0.45
CA ASP A 189 -7.03 9.42 -0.14
C ASP A 189 -5.68 9.23 -0.85
N LYS A 190 -5.02 8.08 -0.68
CA LYS A 190 -3.68 7.78 -1.17
C LYS A 190 -3.64 6.43 -1.87
N LEU A 191 -2.64 6.23 -2.74
CA LEU A 191 -2.30 4.90 -3.21
C LEU A 191 -1.45 4.19 -2.14
N VAL A 192 -1.92 3.06 -1.65
CA VAL A 192 -1.19 2.20 -0.71
C VAL A 192 -0.89 0.88 -1.42
N ILE A 193 0.39 0.56 -1.62
CA ILE A 193 0.86 -0.69 -2.21
C ILE A 193 1.50 -1.53 -1.11
N VAL A 194 0.97 -2.72 -0.89
CA VAL A 194 1.43 -3.64 0.14
C VAL A 194 1.96 -4.92 -0.49
N VAL A 195 3.19 -5.26 -0.21
CA VAL A 195 3.71 -6.62 -0.43
C VAL A 195 3.34 -7.47 0.78
N SER A 196 2.71 -8.60 0.54
CA SER A 196 2.39 -9.58 1.57
C SER A 196 2.33 -10.99 1.00
N HIS A 197 2.49 -11.98 1.86
CA HIS A 197 2.18 -13.37 1.56
C HIS A 197 0.85 -13.81 2.21
N ASP A 198 0.21 -12.92 2.98
CA ASP A 198 -1.04 -13.18 3.69
C ASP A 198 -2.24 -12.87 2.77
N ARG A 199 -2.82 -13.94 2.22
CA ARG A 199 -3.99 -13.85 1.35
C ARG A 199 -5.25 -13.42 2.11
N GLU A 200 -5.40 -13.83 3.37
CA GLU A 200 -6.58 -13.50 4.17
C GLU A 200 -6.69 -11.99 4.38
N PHE A 201 -5.61 -11.32 4.77
CA PHE A 201 -5.60 -9.86 4.88
C PHE A 201 -5.80 -9.17 3.54
N ALA A 202 -5.20 -9.70 2.45
CA ALA A 202 -5.40 -9.13 1.13
C ALA A 202 -6.87 -9.24 0.70
N GLU A 203 -7.51 -10.36 0.98
CA GLU A 203 -8.92 -10.58 0.70
C GLU A 203 -9.85 -9.74 1.57
N GLN A 204 -9.46 -9.47 2.80
CA GLN A 204 -10.27 -8.66 3.71
C GLN A 204 -10.16 -7.16 3.43
N PHE A 205 -8.95 -6.66 3.13
CA PHE A 205 -8.68 -5.22 3.09
C PHE A 205 -8.42 -4.66 1.68
N GLY A 206 -7.98 -5.50 0.74
CA GLY A 206 -7.52 -5.06 -0.58
C GLY A 206 -8.64 -4.59 -1.50
N ASP A 207 -8.43 -3.44 -2.14
CA ASP A 207 -9.27 -2.97 -3.24
C ASP A 207 -8.86 -3.63 -4.56
N ARG A 208 -7.58 -4.01 -4.67
CA ARG A 208 -7.02 -4.73 -5.80
C ARG A 208 -5.94 -5.70 -5.32
N ILE A 209 -5.94 -6.89 -5.87
CA ILE A 209 -4.96 -7.94 -5.58
C ILE A 209 -4.26 -8.30 -6.87
N ILE A 210 -2.94 -8.15 -6.90
CA ILE A 210 -2.07 -8.52 -8.02
C ILE A 210 -1.19 -9.66 -7.54
N GLU A 211 -1.27 -10.81 -8.19
CA GLU A 211 -0.49 -12.00 -7.83
C GLU A 211 0.70 -12.16 -8.76
N LEU A 212 1.89 -12.33 -8.16
CA LEU A 212 3.14 -12.57 -8.89
C LEU A 212 3.64 -14.00 -8.66
N ALA A 213 4.10 -14.64 -9.74
CA ALA A 213 4.86 -15.88 -9.70
C ALA A 213 6.00 -15.83 -10.72
N ASP A 214 7.19 -16.26 -10.31
CA ASP A 214 8.39 -16.34 -11.16
C ASP A 214 8.66 -15.07 -11.97
N GLY A 215 8.45 -13.90 -11.33
CA GLY A 215 8.67 -12.59 -11.93
C GLY A 215 7.59 -12.11 -12.90
N ASN A 216 6.48 -12.83 -13.05
CA ASN A 216 5.36 -12.48 -13.92
C ASN A 216 4.11 -12.16 -13.10
N VAL A 217 3.23 -11.32 -13.63
CA VAL A 217 1.86 -11.15 -13.10
C VAL A 217 1.03 -12.33 -13.61
N ILE A 218 0.47 -13.10 -12.68
CA ILE A 218 -0.36 -14.27 -13.02
C ILE A 218 -1.84 -14.04 -12.76
N ASP A 219 -2.18 -13.04 -11.91
CA ASP A 219 -3.56 -12.65 -11.62
C ASP A 219 -3.61 -11.17 -11.23
N ASP A 220 -4.72 -10.50 -11.56
CA ASP A 220 -4.93 -9.07 -11.29
C ASP A 220 -6.43 -8.80 -11.14
N VAL A 221 -6.90 -8.84 -9.91
CA VAL A 221 -8.32 -8.69 -9.56
C VAL A 221 -8.54 -7.37 -8.86
N THR A 222 -9.33 -6.49 -9.48
CA THR A 222 -9.87 -5.30 -8.82
C THR A 222 -11.21 -5.66 -8.19
N ARG A 223 -11.28 -5.56 -6.89
CA ARG A 223 -12.53 -5.72 -6.17
C ARG A 223 -13.32 -4.42 -6.29
N LYS A 224 -14.54 -4.50 -6.72
CA LYS A 224 -15.49 -3.43 -6.45
C LYS A 224 -15.64 -3.42 -4.94
N VAL A 225 -15.00 -2.47 -4.24
CA VAL A 225 -15.34 -2.18 -2.87
C VAL A 225 -16.82 -1.84 -2.92
N GLY A 226 -17.63 -2.75 -2.43
CA GLY A 226 -19.01 -2.38 -2.12
C GLY A 226 -18.86 -1.16 -1.22
N TYR A 227 -19.22 0.01 -1.70
CA TYR A 227 -19.73 0.99 -0.79
C TYR A 227 -20.75 0.19 0.00
N GLU A 228 -20.59 0.05 1.32
CA GLU A 228 -21.71 -0.12 2.18
C GLU A 228 -22.59 1.10 1.88
N LYS A 229 -23.46 0.96 0.90
CA LYS A 229 -24.69 1.71 0.88
C LYS A 229 -25.35 1.24 2.16
N GLN A 230 -25.20 2.06 3.22
CA GLN A 230 -26.21 2.04 4.28
C GLN A 230 -27.54 1.93 3.55
N GLY A 231 -28.25 0.81 3.81
CA GLY A 231 -29.42 0.36 3.07
C GLY A 231 -30.26 1.51 2.54
N GLU A 232 -30.04 1.90 1.30
CA GLU A 232 -31.15 2.38 0.49
C GLU A 232 -32.00 1.12 0.31
N GLU A 233 -32.98 0.98 1.17
CA GLU A 233 -34.17 0.23 0.84
C GLU A 233 -34.63 0.79 -0.51
N LEU A 234 -34.25 0.10 -1.58
CA LEU A 234 -34.93 0.27 -2.84
C LEU A 234 -36.39 -0.04 -2.52
N ASN A 235 -37.25 0.95 -2.63
CA ASN A 235 -38.60 1.02 -2.12
C ASN A 235 -39.56 -0.06 -2.68
N ASN A 236 -39.05 -1.19 -3.17
CA ASN A 236 -39.79 -2.16 -3.96
C ASN A 236 -39.38 -3.63 -3.74
N GLY A 237 -39.06 -4.05 -2.53
CA GLY A 237 -39.04 -5.49 -2.23
C GLY A 237 -37.83 -6.29 -2.73
N ILE A 238 -36.79 -5.64 -3.24
CA ILE A 238 -35.47 -6.25 -3.60
C ILE A 238 -34.41 -5.65 -2.67
N SER A 239 -33.58 -6.50 -2.06
CA SER A 239 -32.43 -6.10 -1.27
C SER A 239 -31.17 -6.86 -1.75
N PHE A 240 -30.01 -6.22 -1.67
CA PHE A 240 -28.72 -6.80 -1.96
C PHE A 240 -27.88 -6.79 -0.68
N GLU A 241 -27.49 -7.96 -0.20
CA GLU A 241 -26.54 -8.12 0.90
C GLU A 241 -25.43 -9.10 0.48
N ASN A 242 -24.18 -8.70 0.62
CA ASN A 242 -23.01 -9.57 0.38
C ASN A 242 -23.10 -10.38 -0.91
N ASP A 243 -23.30 -9.71 -2.06
CA ASP A 243 -23.47 -10.33 -3.38
C ASP A 243 -24.70 -11.27 -3.51
N THR A 244 -25.58 -11.26 -2.52
CA THR A 244 -26.82 -12.04 -2.56
C THR A 244 -28.01 -11.11 -2.75
N MET A 245 -28.74 -11.32 -3.83
CA MET A 245 -30.00 -10.65 -4.10
C MET A 245 -31.12 -11.37 -3.37
N THR A 246 -31.88 -10.67 -2.53
CA THR A 246 -33.05 -11.19 -1.87
C THR A 246 -34.30 -10.46 -2.39
N ILE A 247 -35.31 -11.23 -2.84
CA ILE A 247 -36.59 -10.71 -3.28
C ILE A 247 -37.60 -11.07 -2.23
N LYS A 248 -38.36 -10.08 -1.71
CA LYS A 248 -39.43 -10.32 -0.74
C LYS A 248 -40.50 -11.21 -1.36
N SER A 249 -41.00 -12.21 -0.61
CA SER A 249 -42.07 -13.10 -1.05
C SER A 249 -43.30 -12.30 -1.50
N GLY A 250 -43.75 -12.55 -2.74
CA GLY A 250 -44.88 -11.85 -3.34
C GLY A 250 -44.53 -10.59 -4.15
N TYR A 251 -43.25 -10.23 -4.27
CA TYR A 251 -42.81 -9.12 -5.13
C TYR A 251 -42.74 -9.58 -6.61
N HIS A 252 -43.34 -8.80 -7.52
CA HIS A 252 -43.26 -9.02 -8.96
C HIS A 252 -42.20 -8.06 -9.56
N LEU A 253 -41.16 -8.62 -10.15
CA LEU A 253 -40.12 -7.86 -10.82
C LEU A 253 -40.69 -7.01 -11.96
N THR A 254 -40.41 -5.70 -11.91
CA THR A 254 -40.72 -4.77 -13.01
C THR A 254 -39.69 -4.86 -14.14
N GLU A 255 -39.97 -4.26 -15.30
CA GLU A 255 -38.91 -4.17 -16.37
C GLU A 255 -37.69 -3.38 -15.93
N GLU A 256 -37.87 -2.33 -15.14
CA GLU A 256 -36.80 -1.51 -14.56
C GLU A 256 -35.92 -2.32 -13.60
N ASP A 257 -36.50 -3.21 -12.81
CA ASP A 257 -35.77 -4.12 -11.92
C ASP A 257 -34.93 -5.13 -12.74
N ARG A 258 -35.43 -5.62 -13.86
CA ARG A 258 -34.70 -6.56 -14.75
C ARG A 258 -33.51 -5.89 -15.43
N GLU A 259 -33.65 -4.63 -15.86
CA GLU A 259 -32.53 -3.88 -16.45
C GLU A 259 -31.41 -3.61 -15.43
N ARG A 260 -31.76 -3.34 -14.17
CA ARG A 260 -30.79 -3.13 -13.07
C ARG A 260 -30.09 -4.40 -12.60
N ILE A 261 -30.73 -5.56 -12.72
CA ILE A 261 -30.13 -6.86 -12.37
C ILE A 261 -29.10 -7.28 -13.44
N ASN A 262 -29.26 -6.83 -14.68
CA ASN A 262 -28.40 -7.19 -15.82
C ASN A 262 -27.21 -6.19 -16.04
N GLN A 263 -27.08 -5.15 -15.23
CA GLN A 263 -25.94 -4.21 -15.20
C GLN A 263 -24.97 -4.57 -14.08
#